data_49107a46403887d76905812a443a487d
#
_entry.id   49107a46403887d76905812a443a487d
#
_cell.length_a   1.000
_cell.length_b   1.000
_cell.length_c   1.000
_cell.angle_alpha   90.00
_cell.angle_beta   90.00
_cell.angle_gamma   90.00
#
_symmetry.space_group_name_H-M   'P 1'
#
loop_
_entity.id
_entity.type
_entity.pdbx_description
1 polymer ?
#
loop_
_entity_poly.entity_id
_entity_poly.type
_entity_poly.pdbx_seq_one_letter_code
_entity_poly.pdbx_strand_id
1 'polypeptide(L)'
;VLLPFDADESKSTTFYRVKDLYKDLESIQSMPDVGEITLFMDVDFNNSSFSQNIVKIGNETDDEKGKKKKKKKKKKKKKKKKKKGEPEEPLVTLPKEITPPQSITVFFASNITQLAYEHPEHKNGLFTYYLLKGLRGEADNGDKKLTIAELHNYVQKNVEDTTKNLYSDLPQIPILFTSRPDRVICRLP
;
A
#
# COMPACT_ATOMS: atom_id res chain seq x y z
N VAL A 1 14.51 -2.15 0.08
CA VAL A 1 15.47 -1.18 0.66
C VAL A 1 15.01 0.22 0.31
N LEU A 2 15.39 1.18 1.12
CA LEU A 2 15.30 2.60 0.80
C LEU A 2 16.70 3.04 0.32
N LEU A 3 16.75 3.82 -0.75
CA LEU A 3 17.96 4.39 -1.27
C LEU A 3 18.08 5.83 -0.77
N PRO A 4 18.95 6.12 0.21
CA PRO A 4 19.30 7.51 0.55
C PRO A 4 19.88 8.24 -0.66
N PHE A 5 19.78 9.56 -0.67
CA PHE A 5 20.27 10.39 -1.77
C PHE A 5 21.78 10.20 -2.07
N ASP A 6 22.55 9.90 -1.03
CA ASP A 6 23.99 9.65 -1.07
C ASP A 6 24.36 8.16 -1.14
N ALA A 7 23.37 7.28 -1.42
CA ALA A 7 23.63 5.85 -1.52
C ALA A 7 24.49 5.52 -2.75
N ASP A 8 25.47 4.68 -2.56
CA ASP A 8 26.23 4.05 -3.64
C ASP A 8 25.51 2.75 -4.05
N GLU A 9 24.88 2.76 -5.21
CA GLU A 9 24.11 1.62 -5.73
C GLU A 9 24.95 0.34 -5.89
N SER A 10 26.27 0.47 -6.01
CA SER A 10 27.18 -0.67 -6.04
C SER A 10 27.44 -1.30 -4.67
N LYS A 11 27.05 -0.62 -3.58
CA LYS A 11 27.32 -1.03 -2.21
C LYS A 11 26.03 -1.17 -1.40
N SER A 12 25.55 -2.37 -1.21
CA SER A 12 24.36 -2.67 -0.41
C SER A 12 24.43 -2.17 1.04
N THR A 13 25.61 -1.86 1.54
CA THR A 13 25.82 -1.30 2.90
C THR A 13 25.37 0.15 3.02
N THR A 14 25.18 0.86 1.90
CA THR A 14 24.64 2.24 1.87
C THR A 14 23.11 2.26 1.83
N PHE A 15 22.46 1.10 1.70
CA PHE A 15 21.01 0.98 1.63
C PHE A 15 20.41 0.84 3.03
N TYR A 16 19.28 1.52 3.26
CA TYR A 16 18.51 1.36 4.48
C TYR A 16 17.36 0.39 4.28
N ARG A 17 17.36 -0.73 4.99
CA ARG A 17 16.33 -1.74 4.81
C ARG A 17 15.05 -1.34 5.52
N VAL A 18 13.90 -1.48 4.89
CA VAL A 18 12.59 -1.18 5.48
C VAL A 18 12.37 -1.90 6.81
N LYS A 19 12.85 -3.15 6.93
CA LYS A 19 12.78 -3.89 8.20
C LYS A 19 13.60 -3.28 9.33
N ASP A 20 14.70 -2.61 9.01
CA ASP A 20 15.52 -1.93 10.01
C ASP A 20 14.86 -0.62 10.42
N LEU A 21 14.25 0.13 9.47
CA LEU A 21 13.38 1.26 9.77
C LEU A 21 12.27 0.88 10.77
N TYR A 22 11.58 -0.25 10.53
CA TYR A 22 10.52 -0.69 11.45
C TYR A 22 11.05 -1.01 12.84
N LYS A 23 12.21 -1.66 12.96
CA LYS A 23 12.84 -1.92 14.27
C LYS A 23 13.21 -0.64 15.01
N ASP A 24 13.75 0.35 14.28
CA ASP A 24 14.11 1.63 14.87
C ASP A 24 12.85 2.37 15.34
N LEU A 25 11.76 2.35 14.56
CA LEU A 25 10.48 2.94 14.95
C LEU A 25 9.84 2.22 16.14
N GLU A 26 9.88 0.88 16.21
CA GLU A 26 9.41 0.12 17.37
C GLU A 26 10.25 0.44 18.62
N SER A 27 11.57 0.60 18.46
CA SER A 27 12.45 1.02 19.54
C SER A 27 12.10 2.43 20.05
N ILE A 28 11.82 3.37 19.15
CA ILE A 28 11.36 4.73 19.49
C ILE A 28 9.99 4.66 20.19
N GLN A 29 9.06 3.85 19.69
CA GLN A 29 7.73 3.70 20.28
C GLN A 29 7.77 3.13 21.70
N SER A 30 8.81 2.37 22.05
CA SER A 30 9.02 1.84 23.41
C SER A 30 9.52 2.87 24.41
N MET A 31 9.91 4.07 23.96
CA MET A 31 10.38 5.14 24.86
C MET A 31 9.23 5.74 25.64
N PRO A 32 9.47 6.18 26.89
CA PRO A 32 8.50 6.96 27.64
C PRO A 32 8.05 8.18 26.84
N ASP A 33 6.78 8.54 26.95
CA ASP A 33 6.17 9.71 26.30
C ASP A 33 6.05 9.66 24.76
N VAL A 34 6.48 8.59 24.11
CA VAL A 34 6.19 8.35 22.69
C VAL A 34 4.87 7.58 22.55
N GLY A 35 3.92 8.22 21.89
CA GLY A 35 2.64 7.61 21.58
C GLY A 35 2.69 6.70 20.34
N GLU A 36 1.58 6.63 19.63
CA GLU A 36 1.50 5.83 18.42
C GLU A 36 2.21 6.49 17.24
N ILE A 37 2.96 5.70 16.51
CA ILE A 37 3.69 6.14 15.33
C ILE A 37 2.81 5.96 14.08
N THR A 38 2.76 6.99 13.25
CA THR A 38 2.20 6.91 11.89
C THR A 38 3.28 7.27 10.89
N LEU A 39 3.53 6.35 9.96
CA LEU A 39 4.54 6.49 8.92
C LEU A 39 3.84 6.72 7.57
N PHE A 40 4.24 7.75 6.85
CA PHE A 40 3.83 8.02 5.48
C PHE A 40 5.01 7.74 4.54
N MET A 41 4.82 6.82 3.60
CA MET A 41 5.87 6.38 2.67
C MET A 41 5.47 6.72 1.24
N ASP A 42 6.00 7.83 0.74
CA ASP A 42 5.89 8.22 -0.68
C ASP A 42 7.12 7.68 -1.43
N VAL A 43 7.12 6.38 -1.67
CA VAL A 43 8.22 5.64 -2.30
C VAL A 43 7.67 4.72 -3.38
N ASP A 44 8.46 4.55 -4.43
CA ASP A 44 8.18 3.59 -5.49
C ASP A 44 8.86 2.25 -5.16
N PHE A 45 8.05 1.21 -4.95
CA PHE A 45 8.54 -0.16 -4.76
C PHE A 45 8.67 -0.94 -6.08
N ASN A 46 8.26 -0.35 -7.20
CA ASN A 46 8.27 -1.00 -8.51
C ASN A 46 9.66 -1.04 -9.16
N ASN A 47 10.70 -1.24 -8.37
CA ASN A 47 12.01 -1.51 -8.92
C ASN A 47 12.02 -2.92 -9.54
N SER A 48 12.53 -3.04 -10.77
CA SER A 48 12.52 -4.24 -11.62
C SER A 48 13.00 -5.52 -10.93
N SER A 49 13.89 -5.40 -9.95
CA SER A 49 14.39 -6.53 -9.16
C SER A 49 13.36 -7.07 -8.15
N PHE A 50 12.47 -6.21 -7.65
CA PHE A 50 11.47 -6.57 -6.65
C PHE A 50 10.22 -7.15 -7.32
N SER A 51 9.75 -6.53 -8.39
CA SER A 51 8.62 -7.02 -9.19
C SER A 51 8.90 -8.39 -9.82
N GLN A 52 10.13 -8.67 -10.26
CA GLN A 52 10.52 -9.98 -10.79
C GLN A 52 10.45 -11.09 -9.72
N ASN A 53 10.75 -10.80 -8.47
CA ASN A 53 10.64 -11.78 -7.39
C ASN A 53 9.19 -12.04 -6.98
N ILE A 54 8.31 -11.05 -7.05
CA ILE A 54 6.87 -11.21 -6.75
C ILE A 54 6.17 -12.05 -7.81
N VAL A 55 6.49 -11.82 -9.08
CA VAL A 55 5.96 -12.63 -10.20
C VAL A 55 6.40 -14.09 -10.06
N LYS A 56 7.63 -14.36 -9.58
CA LYS A 56 8.09 -15.73 -9.33
C LYS A 56 7.36 -16.40 -8.16
N ILE A 57 7.08 -15.67 -7.08
CA ILE A 57 6.33 -16.20 -5.92
C ILE A 57 4.88 -16.51 -6.30
N GLY A 58 4.25 -15.67 -7.14
CA GLY A 58 2.89 -15.91 -7.64
C GLY A 58 2.76 -17.09 -8.61
N ASN A 59 3.84 -17.48 -9.29
CA ASN A 59 3.85 -18.57 -10.27
C ASN A 59 4.33 -19.93 -9.72
N GLU A 60 4.87 -19.98 -8.49
CA GLU A 60 5.36 -21.24 -7.92
C GLU A 60 4.26 -22.11 -7.26
N THR A 61 3.00 -21.66 -7.23
CA THR A 61 1.91 -22.43 -6.61
C THR A 61 1.14 -23.36 -7.54
N ASP A 62 1.35 -23.35 -8.88
CA ASP A 62 0.49 -24.13 -9.80
C ASP A 62 1.15 -25.06 -10.83
N ASP A 63 2.48 -25.25 -10.85
CA ASP A 63 3.11 -26.00 -11.97
C ASP A 63 3.81 -27.34 -11.63
N GLU A 64 3.50 -28.01 -10.54
CA GLU A 64 4.01 -29.38 -10.31
C GLU A 64 2.95 -30.46 -10.00
N LYS A 65 1.78 -30.46 -10.62
CA LYS A 65 0.92 -31.68 -10.69
C LYS A 65 0.04 -31.75 -11.95
N GLY A 66 0.63 -31.77 -13.10
CA GLY A 66 -0.13 -31.81 -14.36
C GLY A 66 0.36 -32.80 -15.42
N LYS A 67 0.88 -33.96 -15.06
CA LYS A 67 1.02 -35.07 -16.02
C LYS A 67 0.50 -36.37 -15.41
N LYS A 68 -0.78 -36.63 -15.63
CA LYS A 68 -1.44 -37.92 -15.93
C LYS A 68 -2.92 -37.90 -15.58
N LYS A 69 -3.77 -37.77 -16.55
CA LYS A 69 -4.93 -38.63 -16.90
C LYS A 69 -6.02 -37.84 -17.61
N LYS A 70 -5.98 -37.90 -18.94
CA LYS A 70 -7.21 -37.79 -19.76
C LYS A 70 -8.12 -38.98 -19.43
N LYS A 71 -9.36 -38.69 -18.96
CA LYS A 71 -10.57 -39.47 -19.36
C LYS A 71 -11.84 -38.76 -18.88
N LYS A 72 -12.65 -38.43 -19.86
CA LYS A 72 -14.11 -38.21 -19.92
C LYS A 72 -14.92 -38.31 -18.62
N LYS A 73 -15.75 -37.29 -18.33
CA LYS A 73 -17.21 -37.49 -18.18
C LYS A 73 -18.00 -36.17 -18.27
N LYS A 74 -19.16 -36.29 -18.92
CA LYS A 74 -20.14 -35.28 -19.32
C LYS A 74 -20.92 -34.66 -18.15
N LYS A 75 -21.29 -33.38 -18.33
CA LYS A 75 -22.53 -32.68 -17.98
C LYS A 75 -23.21 -32.98 -16.61
N LYS A 76 -23.25 -31.94 -15.76
CA LYS A 76 -24.51 -31.53 -15.11
C LYS A 76 -24.51 -30.02 -14.86
N LYS A 77 -25.38 -29.31 -15.63
CA LYS A 77 -25.76 -27.92 -15.35
C LYS A 77 -26.53 -27.88 -14.03
N LYS A 78 -26.03 -27.14 -13.02
CA LYS A 78 -26.86 -26.59 -11.96
C LYS A 78 -26.62 -25.08 -11.90
N LYS A 79 -27.68 -24.34 -12.31
CA LYS A 79 -27.80 -22.90 -12.09
C LYS A 79 -27.76 -22.65 -10.58
N LYS A 80 -26.67 -22.07 -10.06
CA LYS A 80 -26.69 -21.36 -8.78
C LYS A 80 -26.75 -19.86 -9.09
N LYS A 81 -27.82 -19.21 -8.65
CA LYS A 81 -27.96 -17.76 -8.62
C LYS A 81 -26.77 -17.18 -7.86
N LYS A 82 -25.87 -16.50 -8.55
CA LYS A 82 -24.85 -15.65 -7.93
C LYS A 82 -25.58 -14.47 -7.28
N LYS A 83 -25.54 -14.37 -5.96
CA LYS A 83 -25.70 -13.08 -5.28
C LYS A 83 -24.59 -12.16 -5.80
N LYS A 84 -24.94 -10.95 -6.24
CA LYS A 84 -23.96 -9.89 -6.47
C LYS A 84 -23.33 -9.59 -5.11
N GLY A 85 -22.12 -10.13 -4.89
CA GLY A 85 -21.23 -9.64 -3.86
C GLY A 85 -20.65 -8.31 -4.35
N GLU A 86 -20.51 -7.37 -3.46
CA GLU A 86 -19.62 -6.22 -3.63
C GLU A 86 -18.25 -6.73 -4.09
N PRO A 87 -17.52 -6.00 -4.95
CA PRO A 87 -16.17 -6.40 -5.34
C PRO A 87 -15.32 -6.47 -4.07
N GLU A 88 -14.91 -7.67 -3.67
CA GLU A 88 -13.86 -7.83 -2.66
C GLU A 88 -12.61 -7.18 -3.23
N GLU A 89 -12.14 -6.12 -2.57
CA GLU A 89 -10.85 -5.53 -2.90
C GLU A 89 -9.79 -6.63 -2.84
N PRO A 90 -8.89 -6.73 -3.83
CA PRO A 90 -7.85 -7.75 -3.80
C PRO A 90 -7.00 -7.55 -2.55
N LEU A 91 -6.94 -8.58 -1.72
CA LEU A 91 -6.11 -8.57 -0.51
C LEU A 91 -4.65 -8.38 -0.93
N VAL A 92 -4.13 -7.17 -0.73
CA VAL A 92 -2.74 -6.85 -1.07
C VAL A 92 -1.84 -7.57 -0.08
N THR A 93 -1.21 -8.64 -0.53
CA THR A 93 -0.22 -9.35 0.28
C THR A 93 1.14 -8.72 0.08
N LEU A 94 1.65 -8.02 1.10
CA LEU A 94 3.01 -7.50 1.09
C LEU A 94 4.03 -8.62 1.35
N PRO A 95 5.21 -8.56 0.71
CA PRO A 95 6.34 -9.37 1.12
C PRO A 95 6.69 -9.13 2.59
N LYS A 96 7.11 -10.20 3.27
CA LYS A 96 7.43 -10.17 4.70
C LYS A 96 8.46 -9.09 5.07
N GLU A 97 9.34 -8.76 4.14
CA GLU A 97 10.43 -7.79 4.31
C GLU A 97 9.94 -6.35 4.42
N ILE A 98 8.75 -6.06 3.91
CA ILE A 98 8.14 -4.72 3.94
C ILE A 98 6.80 -4.69 4.67
N THR A 99 6.34 -5.84 5.19
CA THR A 99 5.12 -5.91 5.99
C THR A 99 5.33 -5.14 7.30
N PRO A 100 4.51 -4.11 7.59
CA PRO A 100 4.63 -3.33 8.80
C PRO A 100 4.29 -4.17 10.06
N PRO A 101 4.91 -3.87 11.20
CA PRO A 101 4.45 -4.40 12.48
C PRO A 101 3.08 -3.81 12.84
N GLN A 102 2.26 -4.56 13.58
CA GLN A 102 0.91 -4.11 13.97
C GLN A 102 0.90 -2.90 14.90
N SER A 103 2.03 -2.63 15.55
CA SER A 103 2.22 -1.48 16.44
C SER A 103 2.30 -0.14 15.72
N ILE A 104 2.62 -0.15 14.41
CA ILE A 104 2.86 1.05 13.61
C ILE A 104 1.79 1.17 12.53
N THR A 105 1.19 2.34 12.39
CA THR A 105 0.33 2.66 11.24
C THR A 105 1.20 3.11 10.07
N VAL A 106 1.01 2.50 8.90
CA VAL A 106 1.79 2.85 7.69
C VAL A 106 0.86 3.11 6.51
N PHE A 107 1.05 4.28 5.90
CA PHE A 107 0.48 4.62 4.61
C PHE A 107 1.55 4.46 3.53
N PHE A 108 1.24 3.72 2.48
CA PHE A 108 2.07 3.65 1.28
C PHE A 108 1.43 4.41 0.14
N ALA A 109 2.24 5.12 -0.63
CA ALA A 109 1.78 5.91 -1.77
C ALA A 109 1.14 5.06 -2.87
N SER A 110 1.56 3.81 -3.01
CA SER A 110 1.04 2.89 -4.03
C SER A 110 1.13 1.44 -3.54
N ASN A 111 0.43 0.57 -4.25
CA ASN A 111 0.68 -0.87 -4.15
C ASN A 111 2.09 -1.19 -4.68
N ILE A 112 2.71 -2.24 -4.17
CA ILE A 112 4.07 -2.68 -4.52
C ILE A 112 4.29 -3.00 -6.01
N THR A 113 3.23 -3.22 -6.76
CA THR A 113 3.26 -3.48 -8.22
C THR A 113 2.92 -2.25 -9.05
N GLN A 114 2.66 -1.11 -8.42
CA GLN A 114 2.25 0.12 -9.06
C GLN A 114 3.30 1.21 -8.92
N LEU A 115 3.32 2.13 -9.86
CA LEU A 115 4.14 3.34 -9.78
C LEU A 115 3.51 4.37 -8.83
N ALA A 116 4.35 5.17 -8.19
CA ALA A 116 3.94 6.40 -7.52
C ALA A 116 4.21 7.56 -8.50
N TYR A 117 3.14 8.30 -8.83
CA TYR A 117 3.21 9.39 -9.81
C TYR A 117 3.43 10.74 -9.14
N GLU A 118 4.12 11.63 -9.87
CA GLU A 118 4.19 13.04 -9.52
C GLU A 118 2.90 13.78 -9.93
N HIS A 119 2.56 14.82 -9.18
CA HIS A 119 1.43 15.69 -9.54
C HIS A 119 1.85 16.58 -10.71
N PRO A 120 1.05 16.65 -11.81
CA PRO A 120 1.45 17.35 -13.04
C PRO A 120 1.71 18.86 -12.86
N GLU A 121 1.03 19.48 -11.90
CA GLU A 121 1.11 20.93 -11.66
C GLU A 121 1.87 21.30 -10.38
N HIS A 122 2.16 20.34 -9.53
CA HIS A 122 2.82 20.55 -8.24
C HIS A 122 4.12 19.72 -8.15
N LYS A 123 5.12 20.25 -7.45
CA LYS A 123 6.42 19.58 -7.28
C LYS A 123 6.42 18.48 -6.20
N ASN A 124 5.30 17.76 -6.06
CA ASN A 124 5.09 16.73 -5.05
C ASN A 124 4.56 15.47 -5.74
N GLY A 125 4.77 14.31 -5.15
CA GLY A 125 4.04 13.11 -5.52
C GLY A 125 2.54 13.29 -5.32
N LEU A 126 1.72 12.62 -6.13
CA LEU A 126 0.25 12.66 -6.01
C LEU A 126 -0.21 12.28 -4.61
N PHE A 127 0.39 11.24 -4.04
CA PHE A 127 0.09 10.80 -2.69
C PHE A 127 0.35 11.92 -1.66
N THR A 128 1.55 12.50 -1.68
CA THR A 128 1.92 13.59 -0.77
C THR A 128 1.01 14.81 -0.95
N TYR A 129 0.64 15.16 -2.18
CA TYR A 129 -0.26 16.27 -2.47
C TYR A 129 -1.63 16.08 -1.77
N TYR A 130 -2.28 14.93 -1.99
CA TYR A 130 -3.59 14.66 -1.38
C TYR A 130 -3.50 14.39 0.12
N LEU A 131 -2.40 13.80 0.60
CA LEU A 131 -2.14 13.66 2.04
C LEU A 131 -2.15 15.01 2.74
N LEU A 132 -1.42 16.00 2.20
CA LEU A 132 -1.37 17.34 2.76
C LEU A 132 -2.73 18.06 2.73
N LYS A 133 -3.52 17.85 1.67
CA LYS A 133 -4.88 18.39 1.58
C LYS A 133 -5.80 17.76 2.62
N GLY A 134 -5.76 16.44 2.74
CA GLY A 134 -6.52 15.71 3.75
C GLY A 134 -6.20 16.15 5.18
N LEU A 135 -4.91 16.31 5.51
CA LEU A 135 -4.46 16.81 6.82
C LEU A 135 -4.87 18.27 7.10
N ARG A 136 -5.12 19.07 6.06
CA ARG A 136 -5.66 20.43 6.18
C ARG A 136 -7.16 20.47 6.40
N GLY A 137 -7.83 19.30 6.42
CA GLY A 137 -9.25 19.18 6.74
C GLY A 137 -10.15 18.72 5.60
N GLU A 138 -9.64 18.57 4.37
CA GLU A 138 -10.48 18.10 3.25
C GLU A 138 -10.94 16.63 3.40
N ALA A 139 -10.29 15.87 4.29
CA ALA A 139 -10.66 14.50 4.59
C ALA A 139 -11.62 14.35 5.78
N ASP A 140 -11.90 15.43 6.50
CA ASP A 140 -12.80 15.42 7.66
C ASP A 140 -14.27 15.26 7.22
N ASN A 141 -15.01 14.44 7.94
CA ASN A 141 -16.44 14.23 7.70
C ASN A 141 -17.35 15.31 8.33
N GLY A 142 -16.76 16.33 8.96
CA GLY A 142 -17.45 17.48 9.55
C GLY A 142 -17.51 17.46 11.09
N ASP A 143 -16.89 16.47 11.74
CA ASP A 143 -16.83 16.38 13.21
C ASP A 143 -15.55 16.99 13.82
N LYS A 144 -14.67 17.52 12.98
CA LYS A 144 -13.37 18.11 13.33
C LYS A 144 -12.37 17.14 13.97
N LYS A 145 -12.55 15.85 13.74
CA LYS A 145 -11.67 14.79 14.25
C LYS A 145 -11.24 13.91 13.07
N LEU A 146 -10.12 14.24 12.50
CA LEU A 146 -9.59 13.45 11.40
C LEU A 146 -9.05 12.11 11.90
N THR A 147 -9.68 11.03 11.47
CA THR A 147 -9.24 9.65 11.75
C THR A 147 -8.28 9.12 10.70
N ILE A 148 -7.57 8.04 11.03
CA ILE A 148 -6.69 7.32 10.09
C ILE A 148 -7.49 6.83 8.87
N ALA A 149 -8.69 6.27 9.10
CA ALA A 149 -9.53 5.76 8.02
C ALA A 149 -10.03 6.88 7.09
N GLU A 150 -10.50 7.99 7.63
CA GLU A 150 -10.95 9.13 6.81
C GLU A 150 -9.83 9.68 5.94
N LEU A 151 -8.64 9.89 6.54
CA LEU A 151 -7.48 10.36 5.80
C LEU A 151 -7.10 9.38 4.68
N HIS A 152 -7.08 8.08 4.97
CA HIS A 152 -6.78 7.06 3.97
C HIS A 152 -7.79 7.05 2.83
N ASN A 153 -9.10 7.00 3.15
CA ASN A 153 -10.17 6.97 2.16
C ASN A 153 -10.13 8.19 1.24
N TYR A 154 -9.89 9.38 1.82
CA TYR A 154 -9.74 10.61 1.05
C TYR A 154 -8.54 10.53 0.10
N VAL A 155 -7.37 10.15 0.61
CA VAL A 155 -6.12 10.08 -0.18
C VAL A 155 -6.27 9.03 -1.27
N GLN A 156 -6.71 7.81 -0.93
CA GLN A 156 -6.86 6.72 -1.88
C GLN A 156 -7.79 7.10 -3.03
N LYS A 157 -8.99 7.60 -2.71
CA LYS A 157 -9.97 8.01 -3.72
C LYS A 157 -9.41 9.06 -4.68
N ASN A 158 -8.83 10.13 -4.14
CA ASN A 158 -8.37 11.24 -4.97
C ASN A 158 -7.14 10.87 -5.83
N VAL A 159 -6.21 10.08 -5.29
CA VAL A 159 -5.05 9.57 -6.07
C VAL A 159 -5.53 8.63 -7.17
N GLU A 160 -6.41 7.67 -6.85
CA GLU A 160 -6.94 6.72 -7.82
C GLU A 160 -7.73 7.42 -8.93
N ASP A 161 -8.63 8.36 -8.60
CA ASP A 161 -9.42 9.13 -9.57
C ASP A 161 -8.51 9.96 -10.47
N THR A 162 -7.48 10.61 -9.91
CA THR A 162 -6.52 11.41 -10.68
C THR A 162 -5.71 10.54 -11.63
N THR A 163 -5.20 9.42 -11.17
CA THR A 163 -4.40 8.54 -12.03
C THR A 163 -5.23 7.86 -13.11
N LYS A 164 -6.47 7.49 -12.85
CA LYS A 164 -7.40 6.99 -13.88
C LYS A 164 -7.63 8.01 -14.99
N ASN A 165 -7.77 9.28 -14.63
CA ASN A 165 -7.98 10.35 -15.60
C ASN A 165 -6.73 10.68 -16.42
N LEU A 166 -5.54 10.59 -15.83
CA LEU A 166 -4.29 10.97 -16.47
C LEU A 166 -3.60 9.81 -17.21
N TYR A 167 -3.72 8.58 -16.68
CA TYR A 167 -2.91 7.44 -17.09
C TYR A 167 -3.71 6.17 -17.39
N SER A 168 -5.04 6.28 -17.56
CA SER A 168 -6.05 5.27 -17.97
C SER A 168 -5.84 3.83 -17.45
N ASP A 169 -4.73 3.17 -17.81
CA ASP A 169 -4.48 1.74 -17.53
C ASP A 169 -3.42 1.50 -16.43
N LEU A 170 -2.92 2.57 -15.81
CA LEU A 170 -1.85 2.50 -14.81
C LEU A 170 -2.27 3.19 -13.51
N PRO A 171 -3.19 2.59 -12.73
CA PRO A 171 -3.68 3.20 -11.50
C PRO A 171 -2.59 3.23 -10.43
N GLN A 172 -2.62 4.28 -9.60
CA GLN A 172 -1.93 4.33 -8.33
C GLN A 172 -2.97 4.22 -7.23
N ILE A 173 -2.85 3.20 -6.39
CA ILE A 173 -3.80 2.94 -5.29
C ILE A 173 -3.02 2.96 -3.98
N PRO A 174 -3.09 4.05 -3.20
CA PRO A 174 -2.54 4.10 -1.87
C PRO A 174 -3.09 3.00 -0.97
N ILE A 175 -2.26 2.42 -0.13
CA ILE A 175 -2.65 1.36 0.80
C ILE A 175 -2.33 1.72 2.23
N LEU A 176 -3.14 1.21 3.16
CA LEU A 176 -3.03 1.44 4.59
C LEU A 176 -2.80 0.12 5.34
N PHE A 177 -1.83 0.12 6.23
CA PHE A 177 -1.67 -0.92 7.25
C PHE A 177 -1.85 -0.29 8.62
N THR A 178 -2.86 -0.73 9.36
CA THR A 178 -3.14 -0.26 10.72
C THR A 178 -3.99 -1.29 11.47
N SER A 179 -3.78 -1.39 12.77
CA SER A 179 -4.68 -2.08 13.69
C SER A 179 -5.75 -1.17 14.28
N ARG A 180 -5.67 0.16 14.04
CA ARG A 180 -6.51 1.18 14.67
C ARG A 180 -7.01 2.23 13.66
N PRO A 181 -7.89 1.86 12.72
CA PRO A 181 -8.38 2.76 11.68
C PRO A 181 -9.15 3.96 12.25
N ASP A 182 -9.84 3.78 13.38
CA ASP A 182 -10.66 4.83 14.02
C ASP A 182 -9.84 5.80 14.90
N ARG A 183 -8.52 5.60 15.00
CA ARG A 183 -7.66 6.52 15.76
C ARG A 183 -7.68 7.91 15.15
N VAL A 184 -7.94 8.91 15.99
CA VAL A 184 -7.84 10.32 15.62
C VAL A 184 -6.38 10.69 15.46
N ILE A 185 -5.98 11.13 14.26
CA ILE A 185 -4.61 11.58 13.96
C ILE A 185 -4.42 13.06 14.31
N CYS A 186 -5.45 13.86 14.07
CA CYS A 186 -5.44 15.27 14.48
C CYS A 186 -6.86 15.79 14.72
N ARG A 187 -6.95 16.91 15.46
CA ARG A 187 -8.17 17.70 15.61
C ARG A 187 -8.02 18.98 14.80
N LEU A 188 -9.05 19.28 14.02
CA LEU A 188 -9.09 20.45 13.17
C LEU A 188 -9.60 21.67 13.96
N PRO A 189 -9.16 22.90 13.61
CA PRO A 189 -9.55 24.13 14.28
C PRO A 189 -11.04 24.47 14.15
#